data_78e30bf063f42669b9d7ecc5bcff18ef
#
_entry.id   78e30bf063f42669b9d7ecc5bcff18ef
#
_cell.length_a   1.000
_cell.length_b   1.000
_cell.length_c   1.000
_cell.angle_alpha   90.00
_cell.angle_beta   90.00
_cell.angle_gamma   90.00
#
_symmetry.space_group_name_H-M   'P 1'
#
loop_
_entity.id
_entity.type
_entity.pdbx_description
1 polymer ?
#
loop_
_entity_poly.entity_id
_entity_poly.type
_entity_poly.pdbx_seq_one_letter_code
_entity_poly.pdbx_strand_id
1 'polypeptide(L)'
;MVAVAHDDAAQFRLTVVDQALRLFAERGYEATTVDEIAAAAGVSRRTFFRQFRSKEDVIFADHEFQLATAQEFLEGAEGDPWDAVCAAVLGVFERFTQWRDIAARRYQVVRRVPALREREIVTVFRYERLFTEFLRERLPEVPDLVRVQFTAAVTATHNYLLRRMVRGESAATVADLRAELAAIPRGRRAGAESDELVVAVFPRDMPPREMADLLSARLGNL
;
A
#
# COMPACT_ATOMS: atom_id res chain seq x y z
N MET A 1 18.52 0.27 23.52
CA MET A 1 18.88 1.64 23.09
C MET A 1 18.56 1.94 21.61
N VAL A 2 18.70 1.00 20.68
CA VAL A 2 18.42 1.23 19.25
C VAL A 2 16.90 1.41 18.97
N ALA A 3 16.04 0.64 19.63
CA ALA A 3 14.59 0.71 19.43
C ALA A 3 13.97 2.07 19.84
N VAL A 4 14.41 2.68 20.92
CA VAL A 4 13.90 3.98 21.40
C VAL A 4 14.26 5.12 20.43
N ALA A 5 15.47 5.10 19.87
CA ALA A 5 15.89 6.12 18.90
C ALA A 5 15.13 6.03 17.56
N HIS A 6 14.66 4.84 17.18
CA HIS A 6 13.82 4.63 15.99
C HIS A 6 12.40 5.18 16.19
N ASP A 7 11.84 4.99 17.37
CA ASP A 7 10.50 5.46 17.74
C ASP A 7 10.43 7.00 17.80
N ASP A 8 11.45 7.63 18.40
CA ASP A 8 11.57 9.10 18.44
C ASP A 8 11.69 9.72 17.04
N ALA A 9 12.43 9.09 16.13
CA ALA A 9 12.59 9.56 14.74
C ALA A 9 11.29 9.39 13.95
N ALA A 10 10.56 8.30 14.16
CA ALA A 10 9.26 8.06 13.54
C ALA A 10 8.20 9.07 14.04
N GLN A 11 8.14 9.29 15.35
CA GLN A 11 7.25 10.25 15.97
C GLN A 11 7.52 11.69 15.51
N PHE A 12 8.79 12.06 15.39
CA PHE A 12 9.19 13.35 14.83
C PHE A 12 8.69 13.53 13.39
N ARG A 13 8.91 12.52 12.53
CA ARG A 13 8.42 12.58 11.13
C ARG A 13 6.91 12.73 11.07
N LEU A 14 6.18 11.99 11.90
CA LEU A 14 4.73 12.09 11.96
C LEU A 14 4.25 13.48 12.36
N THR A 15 4.93 14.13 13.32
CA THR A 15 4.60 15.50 13.71
C THR A 15 4.75 16.46 12.52
N VAL A 16 5.83 16.35 11.76
CA VAL A 16 6.03 17.19 10.56
C VAL A 16 4.98 16.89 9.49
N VAL A 17 4.67 15.62 9.25
CA VAL A 17 3.63 15.19 8.31
C VAL A 17 2.26 15.75 8.71
N ASP A 18 1.87 15.66 9.98
CA ASP A 18 0.60 16.16 10.47
C ASP A 18 0.48 17.68 10.28
N GLN A 19 1.50 18.45 10.64
CA GLN A 19 1.50 19.90 10.45
C GLN A 19 1.46 20.29 8.97
N ALA A 20 2.20 19.60 8.11
CA ALA A 20 2.16 19.84 6.67
C ALA A 20 0.77 19.59 6.09
N LEU A 21 0.14 18.44 6.45
CA LEU A 21 -1.19 18.10 5.97
C LEU A 21 -2.27 19.07 6.47
N ARG A 22 -2.13 19.61 7.68
CA ARG A 22 -3.01 20.67 8.19
C ARG A 22 -2.89 21.94 7.36
N LEU A 23 -1.66 22.41 7.13
CA LEU A 23 -1.42 23.62 6.31
C LEU A 23 -1.91 23.44 4.89
N PHE A 24 -1.70 22.27 4.27
CA PHE A 24 -2.21 21.97 2.94
C PHE A 24 -3.75 21.95 2.88
N ALA A 25 -4.40 21.45 3.92
CA ALA A 25 -5.86 21.46 4.00
C ALA A 25 -6.43 22.87 4.18
N GLU A 26 -5.77 23.72 4.99
CA GLU A 26 -6.22 25.08 5.33
C GLU A 26 -5.91 26.09 4.21
N ARG A 27 -4.72 26.06 3.63
CA ARG A 27 -4.20 27.08 2.72
C ARG A 27 -4.05 26.60 1.28
N GLY A 28 -4.15 25.30 1.05
CA GLY A 28 -3.86 24.66 -0.21
C GLY A 28 -2.39 24.25 -0.35
N TYR A 29 -2.17 23.21 -1.16
CA TYR A 29 -0.84 22.62 -1.35
C TYR A 29 0.15 23.62 -1.98
N GLU A 30 -0.25 24.32 -3.04
CA GLU A 30 0.64 25.24 -3.77
C GLU A 30 1.04 26.49 -2.93
N ALA A 31 0.12 27.01 -2.14
CA ALA A 31 0.34 28.19 -1.33
C ALA A 31 1.18 27.92 -0.07
N THR A 32 1.37 26.66 0.32
CA THR A 32 2.12 26.30 1.52
C THR A 32 3.61 26.12 1.21
N THR A 33 4.46 26.79 1.97
CA THR A 33 5.92 26.75 1.84
C THR A 33 6.56 25.79 2.84
N VAL A 34 7.78 25.32 2.54
CA VAL A 34 8.58 24.50 3.47
C VAL A 34 8.88 25.25 4.77
N ASP A 35 9.08 26.57 4.70
CA ASP A 35 9.38 27.38 5.88
C ASP A 35 8.19 27.45 6.84
N GLU A 36 6.97 27.53 6.32
CA GLU A 36 5.75 27.48 7.14
C GLU A 36 5.56 26.10 7.76
N ILE A 37 5.84 25.02 7.03
CA ILE A 37 5.77 23.66 7.57
C ILE A 37 6.81 23.48 8.70
N ALA A 38 8.05 23.90 8.48
CA ALA A 38 9.11 23.81 9.48
C ALA A 38 8.76 24.61 10.74
N ALA A 39 8.27 25.84 10.59
CA ALA A 39 7.83 26.67 11.69
C ALA A 39 6.66 26.04 12.47
N ALA A 40 5.65 25.52 11.77
CA ALA A 40 4.51 24.87 12.41
C ALA A 40 4.89 23.59 13.17
N ALA A 41 5.90 22.86 12.66
CA ALA A 41 6.44 21.67 13.31
C ALA A 41 7.47 21.99 14.43
N GLY A 42 7.80 23.25 14.68
CA GLY A 42 8.77 23.67 15.67
C GLY A 42 10.21 23.31 15.32
N VAL A 43 10.55 23.21 14.04
CA VAL A 43 11.89 22.83 13.57
C VAL A 43 12.51 23.90 12.68
N SER A 44 13.86 23.89 12.61
CA SER A 44 14.56 24.78 11.67
C SER A 44 14.41 24.25 10.22
N ARG A 45 14.50 25.17 9.24
CA ARG A 45 14.58 24.83 7.82
C ARG A 45 15.70 23.80 7.54
N ARG A 46 16.86 23.92 8.20
CA ARG A 46 17.97 22.97 8.10
C ARG A 46 17.57 21.57 8.62
N THR A 47 16.85 21.51 9.73
CA THR A 47 16.34 20.25 10.29
C THR A 47 15.34 19.61 9.36
N PHE A 48 14.46 20.40 8.76
CA PHE A 48 13.51 19.92 7.76
C PHE A 48 14.26 19.30 6.57
N PHE A 49 15.17 20.00 5.91
CA PHE A 49 15.88 19.50 4.73
C PHE A 49 16.87 18.36 5.01
N ARG A 50 17.23 18.12 6.26
CA ARG A 50 17.97 16.91 6.66
C ARG A 50 17.09 15.66 6.56
N GLN A 51 15.77 15.78 6.75
CA GLN A 51 14.82 14.66 6.80
C GLN A 51 14.00 14.52 5.52
N PHE A 52 13.70 15.62 4.85
CA PHE A 52 12.81 15.68 3.68
C PHE A 52 13.45 16.53 2.58
N ARG A 53 13.37 16.05 1.34
CA ARG A 53 13.94 16.76 0.18
C ARG A 53 13.02 17.86 -0.34
N SER A 54 11.70 17.67 -0.15
CA SER A 54 10.67 18.58 -0.66
C SER A 54 9.39 18.48 0.20
N LYS A 55 8.40 19.34 -0.08
CA LYS A 55 7.09 19.25 0.57
C LYS A 55 6.30 18.00 0.15
N GLU A 56 6.57 17.47 -1.04
CA GLU A 56 6.03 16.19 -1.51
C GLU A 56 6.55 15.02 -0.68
N ASP A 57 7.85 15.04 -0.36
CA ASP A 57 8.47 13.99 0.46
C ASP A 57 7.85 13.90 1.85
N VAL A 58 7.44 15.05 2.41
CA VAL A 58 6.75 15.06 3.71
C VAL A 58 5.46 14.25 3.65
N ILE A 59 4.68 14.40 2.58
CA ILE A 59 3.37 13.72 2.44
C ILE A 59 3.53 12.19 2.42
N PHE A 60 4.64 11.69 1.87
CA PHE A 60 4.89 10.26 1.68
C PHE A 60 5.98 9.70 2.60
N ALA A 61 6.45 10.47 3.57
CA ALA A 61 7.58 10.10 4.43
C ALA A 61 7.31 8.85 5.29
N ASP A 62 6.08 8.67 5.72
CA ASP A 62 5.66 7.47 6.45
C ASP A 62 5.57 6.24 5.55
N HIS A 63 5.21 6.39 4.27
CA HIS A 63 5.25 5.30 3.29
C HIS A 63 6.69 4.81 3.06
N GLU A 64 7.67 5.70 2.97
CA GLU A 64 9.08 5.32 2.87
C GLU A 64 9.52 4.48 4.07
N PHE A 65 9.15 4.93 5.27
CA PHE A 65 9.44 4.20 6.50
C PHE A 65 8.74 2.83 6.53
N GLN A 66 7.45 2.78 6.18
CA GLN A 66 6.69 1.53 6.20
C GLN A 66 7.17 0.55 5.12
N LEU A 67 7.59 1.04 3.95
CA LEU A 67 8.16 0.19 2.91
C LEU A 67 9.47 -0.45 3.38
N ALA A 68 10.36 0.33 4.03
CA ALA A 68 11.59 -0.20 4.61
C ALA A 68 11.30 -1.21 5.72
N THR A 69 10.32 -0.94 6.60
CA THR A 69 9.90 -1.87 7.66
C THR A 69 9.31 -3.16 7.09
N ALA A 70 8.52 -3.07 6.03
CA ALA A 70 7.97 -4.25 5.36
C ALA A 70 9.08 -5.08 4.70
N GLN A 71 10.07 -4.44 4.11
CA GLN A 71 11.23 -5.11 3.52
C GLN A 71 12.05 -5.85 4.60
N GLU A 72 12.40 -5.17 5.70
CA GLU A 72 13.14 -5.75 6.82
C GLU A 72 12.38 -6.94 7.44
N PHE A 73 11.06 -6.82 7.58
CA PHE A 73 10.21 -7.91 8.05
C PHE A 73 10.28 -9.13 7.11
N LEU A 74 10.19 -8.92 5.79
CA LEU A 74 10.25 -9.98 4.80
C LEU A 74 11.62 -10.65 4.72
N GLU A 75 12.71 -9.90 4.86
CA GLU A 75 14.08 -10.44 4.90
C GLU A 75 14.26 -11.43 6.05
N GLY A 76 13.65 -11.16 7.21
CA GLY A 76 13.68 -12.03 8.39
C GLY A 76 12.53 -13.05 8.46
N ALA A 77 11.62 -13.08 7.49
CA ALA A 77 10.45 -13.93 7.56
C ALA A 77 10.80 -15.41 7.35
N GLU A 78 10.25 -16.26 8.24
CA GLU A 78 10.31 -17.71 8.16
C GLU A 78 8.92 -18.28 7.84
N GLY A 79 8.87 -19.54 7.38
CA GLY A 79 7.61 -20.24 7.10
C GLY A 79 7.09 -20.03 5.68
N ASP A 80 5.77 -19.97 5.50
CA ASP A 80 5.12 -19.83 4.19
C ASP A 80 5.30 -18.42 3.63
N PRO A 81 5.91 -18.25 2.43
CA PRO A 81 6.15 -16.95 1.85
C PRO A 81 4.87 -16.15 1.52
N TRP A 82 3.76 -16.84 1.19
CA TRP A 82 2.48 -16.18 0.95
C TRP A 82 1.92 -15.55 2.23
N ASP A 83 2.05 -16.28 3.36
CA ASP A 83 1.65 -15.78 4.68
C ASP A 83 2.53 -14.62 5.12
N ALA A 84 3.82 -14.65 4.81
CA ALA A 84 4.74 -13.55 5.10
C ALA A 84 4.33 -12.25 4.39
N VAL A 85 3.96 -12.32 3.10
CA VAL A 85 3.44 -11.15 2.37
C VAL A 85 2.14 -10.65 2.99
N CYS A 86 1.20 -11.54 3.33
CA CYS A 86 -0.03 -11.14 4.01
C CYS A 86 0.25 -10.46 5.36
N ALA A 87 1.19 -10.99 6.14
CA ALA A 87 1.58 -10.41 7.43
C ALA A 87 2.21 -9.01 7.28
N ALA A 88 3.09 -8.82 6.28
CA ALA A 88 3.66 -7.51 5.96
C ALA A 88 2.56 -6.49 5.63
N VAL A 89 1.60 -6.86 4.79
CA VAL A 89 0.47 -6.01 4.39
C VAL A 89 -0.44 -5.68 5.58
N LEU A 90 -0.69 -6.64 6.47
CA LEU A 90 -1.44 -6.40 7.72
C LEU A 90 -0.72 -5.39 8.61
N GLY A 91 0.60 -5.47 8.76
CA GLY A 91 1.39 -4.52 9.53
C GLY A 91 1.32 -3.10 8.96
N VAL A 92 1.38 -2.95 7.63
CA VAL A 92 1.20 -1.65 6.97
C VAL A 92 -0.21 -1.09 7.24
N PHE A 93 -1.25 -1.91 7.13
CA PHE A 93 -2.63 -1.49 7.38
C PHE A 93 -2.87 -1.08 8.83
N GLU A 94 -2.31 -1.83 9.78
CA GLU A 94 -2.40 -1.52 11.21
C GLU A 94 -1.85 -0.13 11.53
N ARG A 95 -0.72 0.23 10.94
CA ARG A 95 -0.15 1.59 11.08
C ARG A 95 -1.12 2.66 10.59
N PHE A 96 -1.75 2.47 9.43
CA PHE A 96 -2.75 3.41 8.93
C PHE A 96 -4.00 3.49 9.81
N THR A 97 -4.40 2.40 10.46
CA THR A 97 -5.51 2.43 11.41
C THR A 97 -5.16 3.19 12.69
N GLN A 98 -3.93 3.07 13.17
CA GLN A 98 -3.43 3.82 14.33
C GLN A 98 -3.43 5.33 14.08
N TRP A 99 -3.14 5.76 12.84
CA TRP A 99 -3.09 7.19 12.46
C TRP A 99 -4.15 7.55 11.42
N ARG A 100 -5.35 7.06 11.66
CA ARG A 100 -6.49 7.22 10.75
C ARG A 100 -6.74 8.67 10.33
N ASP A 101 -6.62 9.62 11.26
CA ASP A 101 -6.87 11.04 10.98
C ASP A 101 -5.81 11.63 10.04
N ILE A 102 -4.55 11.24 10.22
CA ILE A 102 -3.45 11.64 9.31
C ILE A 102 -3.67 11.02 7.93
N ALA A 103 -4.01 9.74 7.86
CA ALA A 103 -4.32 9.05 6.62
C ALA A 103 -5.51 9.68 5.87
N ALA A 104 -6.58 10.05 6.60
CA ALA A 104 -7.74 10.71 6.03
C ALA A 104 -7.41 12.10 5.48
N ARG A 105 -6.65 12.93 6.24
CA ARG A 105 -6.18 14.24 5.76
C ARG A 105 -5.28 14.10 4.53
N ARG A 106 -4.34 13.15 4.53
CA ARG A 106 -3.50 12.86 3.36
C ARG A 106 -4.35 12.53 2.15
N TYR A 107 -5.31 11.63 2.28
CA TYR A 107 -6.21 11.27 1.19
C TYR A 107 -6.92 12.52 0.60
N GLN A 108 -7.38 13.45 1.43
CA GLN A 108 -8.03 14.67 0.95
C GLN A 108 -7.09 15.59 0.19
N VAL A 109 -5.82 15.68 0.61
CA VAL A 109 -4.80 16.48 -0.09
C VAL A 109 -4.40 15.82 -1.40
N VAL A 110 -4.03 14.55 -1.36
CA VAL A 110 -3.53 13.78 -2.52
C VAL A 110 -4.57 13.77 -3.65
N ARG A 111 -5.85 13.54 -3.34
CA ARG A 111 -6.91 13.50 -4.38
C ARG A 111 -7.10 14.82 -5.14
N ARG A 112 -6.68 15.96 -4.58
CA ARG A 112 -6.85 17.30 -5.17
C ARG A 112 -5.65 17.73 -6.02
N VAL A 113 -4.48 17.13 -5.83
CA VAL A 113 -3.22 17.51 -6.46
C VAL A 113 -2.77 16.42 -7.42
N PRO A 114 -2.78 16.65 -8.76
CA PRO A 114 -2.44 15.62 -9.75
C PRO A 114 -1.06 14.99 -9.53
N ALA A 115 -0.03 15.78 -9.30
CA ALA A 115 1.33 15.29 -9.07
C ALA A 115 1.44 14.37 -7.83
N LEU A 116 0.66 14.64 -6.78
CA LEU A 116 0.63 13.78 -5.60
C LEU A 116 -0.10 12.47 -5.88
N ARG A 117 -1.14 12.46 -6.73
CA ARG A 117 -1.82 11.24 -7.15
C ARG A 117 -0.90 10.33 -7.97
N GLU A 118 -0.11 10.91 -8.87
CA GLU A 118 0.88 10.16 -9.63
C GLU A 118 1.91 9.51 -8.69
N ARG A 119 2.39 10.25 -7.69
CA ARG A 119 3.32 9.71 -6.70
C ARG A 119 2.69 8.62 -5.81
N GLU A 120 1.42 8.75 -5.44
CA GLU A 120 0.68 7.69 -4.72
C GLU A 120 0.64 6.39 -5.53
N ILE A 121 0.35 6.48 -6.85
CA ILE A 121 0.36 5.32 -7.75
C ILE A 121 1.74 4.65 -7.76
N VAL A 122 2.81 5.43 -7.94
CA VAL A 122 4.18 4.91 -7.89
C VAL A 122 4.49 4.24 -6.56
N THR A 123 4.02 4.82 -5.45
CA THR A 123 4.22 4.24 -4.11
C THR A 123 3.53 2.89 -3.96
N VAL A 124 2.32 2.74 -4.48
CA VAL A 124 1.59 1.45 -4.50
C VAL A 124 2.36 0.40 -5.30
N PHE A 125 2.86 0.75 -6.48
CA PHE A 125 3.68 -0.17 -7.29
C PHE A 125 4.99 -0.57 -6.61
N ARG A 126 5.57 0.27 -5.75
CA ARG A 126 6.78 -0.10 -4.99
C ARG A 126 6.49 -1.20 -3.97
N TYR A 127 5.34 -1.18 -3.29
CA TYR A 127 4.92 -2.30 -2.41
C TYR A 127 4.68 -3.58 -3.21
N GLU A 128 3.94 -3.48 -4.32
CA GLU A 128 3.66 -4.62 -5.18
C GLU A 128 4.95 -5.26 -5.71
N ARG A 129 5.90 -4.44 -6.13
CA ARG A 129 7.22 -4.89 -6.57
C ARG A 129 7.99 -5.58 -5.45
N LEU A 130 8.05 -4.99 -4.24
CA LEU A 130 8.72 -5.58 -3.07
C LEU A 130 8.19 -6.98 -2.79
N PHE A 131 6.87 -7.13 -2.75
CA PHE A 131 6.22 -8.42 -2.47
C PHE A 131 6.48 -9.44 -3.60
N THR A 132 6.43 -8.99 -4.85
CA THR A 132 6.69 -9.85 -6.00
C THR A 132 8.13 -10.35 -6.03
N GLU A 133 9.11 -9.47 -5.79
CA GLU A 133 10.53 -9.82 -5.73
C GLU A 133 10.79 -10.82 -4.60
N PHE A 134 10.24 -10.60 -3.41
CA PHE A 134 10.33 -11.54 -2.30
C PHE A 134 9.78 -12.93 -2.66
N LEU A 135 8.58 -13.00 -3.28
CA LEU A 135 8.01 -14.28 -3.70
C LEU A 135 8.81 -14.94 -4.81
N ARG A 136 9.45 -14.19 -5.71
CA ARG A 136 10.34 -14.73 -6.75
C ARG A 136 11.54 -15.44 -6.14
N GLU A 137 12.12 -14.87 -5.10
CA GLU A 137 13.28 -15.44 -4.40
C GLU A 137 12.90 -16.68 -3.59
N ARG A 138 11.75 -16.66 -2.92
CA ARG A 138 11.33 -17.71 -2.00
C ARG A 138 10.57 -18.87 -2.66
N LEU A 139 9.96 -18.64 -3.82
CA LEU A 139 9.12 -19.61 -4.54
C LEU A 139 9.52 -19.65 -6.04
N PRO A 140 10.77 -19.99 -6.37
CA PRO A 140 11.25 -19.99 -7.76
C PRO A 140 10.48 -20.97 -8.67
N GLU A 141 9.91 -22.03 -8.10
CA GLU A 141 9.16 -23.06 -8.81
C GLU A 141 7.72 -22.63 -9.19
N VAL A 142 7.20 -21.56 -8.58
CA VAL A 142 5.86 -21.06 -8.89
C VAL A 142 5.91 -20.20 -10.16
N PRO A 143 4.97 -20.31 -11.10
CA PRO A 143 4.92 -19.45 -12.28
C PRO A 143 4.89 -17.96 -11.91
N ASP A 144 5.64 -17.14 -12.64
CA ASP A 144 5.79 -15.71 -12.34
C ASP A 144 4.46 -14.97 -12.33
N LEU A 145 3.59 -15.29 -13.28
CA LEU A 145 2.25 -14.70 -13.37
C LEU A 145 1.42 -14.92 -12.11
N VAL A 146 1.52 -16.08 -11.48
CA VAL A 146 0.81 -16.40 -10.23
C VAL A 146 1.27 -15.51 -9.09
N ARG A 147 2.58 -15.29 -8.96
CA ARG A 147 3.14 -14.38 -7.95
C ARG A 147 2.68 -12.95 -8.19
N VAL A 148 2.72 -12.48 -9.43
CA VAL A 148 2.24 -11.15 -9.82
C VAL A 148 0.74 -10.98 -9.53
N GLN A 149 -0.08 -11.96 -9.91
CA GLN A 149 -1.53 -11.92 -9.64
C GLN A 149 -1.83 -11.87 -8.15
N PHE A 150 -1.13 -12.66 -7.34
CA PHE A 150 -1.31 -12.65 -5.90
C PHE A 150 -0.93 -11.30 -5.28
N THR A 151 0.24 -10.76 -5.60
CA THR A 151 0.69 -9.47 -5.04
C THR A 151 -0.18 -8.31 -5.47
N ALA A 152 -0.65 -8.30 -6.71
CA ALA A 152 -1.63 -7.33 -7.20
C ALA A 152 -2.96 -7.42 -6.44
N ALA A 153 -3.48 -8.65 -6.22
CA ALA A 153 -4.71 -8.86 -5.47
C ALA A 153 -4.58 -8.42 -4.01
N VAL A 154 -3.47 -8.79 -3.35
CA VAL A 154 -3.17 -8.39 -1.96
C VAL A 154 -3.11 -6.86 -1.83
N THR A 155 -2.37 -6.21 -2.73
CA THR A 155 -2.21 -4.75 -2.73
C THR A 155 -3.53 -4.03 -3.04
N ALA A 156 -4.30 -4.54 -4.00
CA ALA A 156 -5.61 -3.99 -4.34
C ALA A 156 -6.61 -4.12 -3.18
N THR A 157 -6.64 -5.26 -2.50
CA THR A 157 -7.50 -5.51 -1.32
C THR A 157 -7.16 -4.55 -0.18
N HIS A 158 -5.87 -4.42 0.16
CA HIS A 158 -5.39 -3.45 1.14
C HIS A 158 -5.86 -2.03 0.80
N ASN A 159 -5.59 -1.57 -0.41
CA ASN A 159 -5.91 -0.22 -0.85
C ASN A 159 -7.42 0.04 -0.89
N TYR A 160 -8.21 -0.96 -1.25
CA TYR A 160 -9.67 -0.86 -1.24
C TYR A 160 -10.21 -0.60 0.18
N LEU A 161 -9.78 -1.41 1.16
CA LEU A 161 -10.22 -1.25 2.56
C LEU A 161 -9.69 0.05 3.17
N LEU A 162 -8.42 0.39 2.91
CA LEU A 162 -7.84 1.65 3.36
C LEU A 162 -8.62 2.86 2.84
N ARG A 163 -8.95 2.89 1.53
CA ARG A 163 -9.74 3.98 0.95
C ARG A 163 -11.13 4.10 1.55
N ARG A 164 -11.80 3.00 1.81
CA ARG A 164 -13.11 3.02 2.50
C ARG A 164 -13.00 3.58 3.90
N MET A 165 -11.96 3.17 4.63
CA MET A 165 -11.69 3.66 5.98
C MET A 165 -11.43 5.18 6.01
N VAL A 166 -10.53 5.69 5.15
CA VAL A 166 -10.19 7.13 5.13
C VAL A 166 -11.30 8.01 4.59
N ARG A 167 -12.26 7.45 3.84
CA ARG A 167 -13.50 8.15 3.42
C ARG A 167 -14.59 8.13 4.49
N GLY A 168 -14.42 7.37 5.57
CA GLY A 168 -15.45 7.19 6.59
C GLY A 168 -16.61 6.27 6.12
N GLU A 169 -16.44 5.53 5.02
CA GLU A 169 -17.46 4.63 4.48
C GLU A 169 -17.55 3.30 5.26
N SER A 170 -16.50 2.93 5.97
CA SER A 170 -16.47 1.75 6.81
C SER A 170 -15.49 1.92 7.97
N ALA A 171 -15.71 1.14 9.04
CA ALA A 171 -14.75 0.98 10.13
C ALA A 171 -13.86 -0.24 9.89
N ALA A 172 -13.30 -0.36 8.65
CA ALA A 172 -12.46 -1.50 8.31
C ALA A 172 -11.35 -1.72 9.33
N THR A 173 -11.23 -2.95 9.80
CA THR A 173 -10.27 -3.38 10.83
C THR A 173 -9.18 -4.25 10.21
N VAL A 174 -8.12 -4.50 10.99
CA VAL A 174 -7.07 -5.48 10.63
C VAL A 174 -7.66 -6.89 10.46
N ALA A 175 -8.71 -7.23 11.25
CA ALA A 175 -9.39 -8.52 11.14
C ALA A 175 -10.15 -8.65 9.82
N ASP A 176 -10.81 -7.59 9.34
CA ASP A 176 -11.49 -7.59 8.05
C ASP A 176 -10.47 -7.79 6.91
N LEU A 177 -9.35 -7.05 6.94
CA LEU A 177 -8.30 -7.24 5.93
C LEU A 177 -7.73 -8.66 5.98
N ARG A 178 -7.49 -9.23 7.17
CA ARG A 178 -7.00 -10.60 7.31
C ARG A 178 -7.95 -11.63 6.69
N ALA A 179 -9.24 -11.48 6.88
CA ALA A 179 -10.25 -12.37 6.30
C ALA A 179 -10.26 -12.28 4.77
N GLU A 180 -10.19 -11.08 4.21
CA GLU A 180 -10.14 -10.87 2.76
C GLU A 180 -8.85 -11.40 2.14
N LEU A 181 -7.69 -11.20 2.79
CA LEU A 181 -6.40 -11.74 2.32
C LEU A 181 -6.37 -13.27 2.34
N ALA A 182 -7.02 -13.91 3.31
CA ALA A 182 -7.11 -15.36 3.38
C ALA A 182 -7.91 -15.99 2.24
N ALA A 183 -8.80 -15.21 1.62
CA ALA A 183 -9.61 -15.63 0.47
C ALA A 183 -8.88 -15.49 -0.88
N ILE A 184 -7.71 -14.84 -0.93
CA ILE A 184 -6.97 -14.67 -2.17
C ILE A 184 -6.31 -16.00 -2.56
N PRO A 185 -6.54 -16.50 -3.80
CA PRO A 185 -5.94 -17.75 -4.25
C PRO A 185 -4.40 -17.67 -4.23
N ARG A 186 -3.79 -18.69 -3.65
CA ARG A 186 -2.34 -18.89 -3.64
C ARG A 186 -1.99 -19.89 -4.72
N GLY A 187 -0.96 -19.61 -5.49
CA GLY A 187 -0.51 -20.58 -6.50
C GLY A 187 -0.20 -21.94 -5.89
N ARG A 188 -0.80 -22.99 -6.41
CA ARG A 188 -0.50 -24.36 -6.02
C ARG A 188 0.87 -24.75 -6.60
N ARG A 189 1.65 -25.49 -5.81
CA ARG A 189 2.86 -26.15 -6.33
C ARG A 189 2.48 -26.98 -7.54
N ALA A 190 3.30 -26.95 -8.59
CA ALA A 190 3.16 -27.84 -9.73
C ALA A 190 3.18 -29.30 -9.22
N GLY A 191 2.04 -30.00 -9.31
CA GLY A 191 1.89 -31.37 -8.84
C GLY A 191 0.57 -31.68 -8.14
N ALA A 192 -0.28 -30.72 -7.83
CA ALA A 192 -1.65 -30.97 -7.39
C ALA A 192 -2.59 -30.82 -8.59
N GLU A 193 -3.42 -31.83 -8.85
CA GLU A 193 -4.39 -31.85 -9.94
C GLU A 193 -5.08 -30.51 -10.12
N SER A 194 -4.98 -29.96 -11.32
CA SER A 194 -5.40 -28.60 -11.63
C SER A 194 -6.90 -28.52 -11.79
N ASP A 195 -7.59 -27.95 -10.80
CA ASP A 195 -8.75 -27.14 -11.15
C ASP A 195 -8.19 -25.84 -11.75
N GLU A 196 -8.19 -25.74 -13.04
CA GLU A 196 -7.63 -24.63 -13.80
C GLU A 196 -8.41 -23.37 -13.48
N LEU A 197 -7.85 -22.49 -12.61
CA LEU A 197 -8.49 -21.23 -12.25
C LEU A 197 -8.25 -20.21 -13.36
N VAL A 198 -9.29 -19.86 -14.10
CA VAL A 198 -9.25 -18.78 -15.07
C VAL A 198 -9.73 -17.50 -14.42
N VAL A 199 -8.85 -16.51 -14.28
CA VAL A 199 -9.23 -15.14 -13.87
C VAL A 199 -9.43 -14.30 -15.12
N ALA A 200 -10.64 -13.81 -15.32
CA ALA A 200 -10.96 -12.93 -16.43
C ALA A 200 -11.50 -11.59 -15.92
N VAL A 201 -10.98 -10.48 -16.45
CA VAL A 201 -11.43 -9.12 -16.14
C VAL A 201 -12.27 -8.62 -17.30
N PHE A 202 -13.51 -8.23 -17.01
CA PHE A 202 -14.44 -7.69 -17.98
C PHE A 202 -14.82 -6.24 -17.64
N PRO A 203 -15.19 -5.40 -18.63
CA PRO A 203 -15.83 -4.12 -18.40
C PRO A 203 -17.07 -4.29 -17.53
N ARG A 204 -17.31 -3.33 -16.62
CA ARG A 204 -18.40 -3.39 -15.64
C ARG A 204 -19.79 -3.45 -16.29
N ASP A 205 -19.92 -2.92 -17.49
CA ASP A 205 -21.15 -2.80 -18.28
C ASP A 205 -21.32 -3.92 -19.32
N MET A 206 -20.41 -4.90 -19.36
CA MET A 206 -20.50 -6.02 -20.28
C MET A 206 -21.68 -6.94 -19.91
N PRO A 207 -22.59 -7.28 -20.86
CA PRO A 207 -23.68 -8.19 -20.59
C PRO A 207 -23.21 -9.59 -20.18
N PRO A 208 -23.87 -10.27 -19.24
CA PRO A 208 -23.47 -11.61 -18.76
C PRO A 208 -23.37 -12.68 -19.86
N ARG A 209 -24.18 -12.57 -20.92
CA ARG A 209 -24.12 -13.48 -22.07
C ARG A 209 -22.85 -13.29 -22.89
N GLU A 210 -22.45 -12.06 -23.12
CA GLU A 210 -21.21 -11.74 -23.84
C GLU A 210 -19.97 -12.20 -23.06
N MET A 211 -19.98 -12.06 -21.71
CA MET A 211 -18.95 -12.63 -20.84
C MET A 211 -18.85 -14.14 -20.99
N ALA A 212 -19.99 -14.84 -20.96
CA ALA A 212 -20.04 -16.28 -21.10
C ALA A 212 -19.53 -16.76 -22.46
N ASP A 213 -19.90 -16.06 -23.53
CA ASP A 213 -19.49 -16.39 -24.90
C ASP A 213 -17.97 -16.19 -25.07
N LEU A 214 -17.40 -15.10 -24.54
CA LEU A 214 -15.96 -14.85 -24.56
C LEU A 214 -15.16 -15.88 -23.73
N LEU A 215 -15.68 -16.27 -22.58
CA LEU A 215 -15.06 -17.32 -21.75
C LEU A 215 -15.11 -18.66 -22.48
N SER A 216 -16.25 -19.04 -23.03
CA SER A 216 -16.43 -20.29 -23.76
C SER A 216 -15.56 -20.38 -25.02
N ALA A 217 -15.43 -19.28 -25.76
CA ALA A 217 -14.57 -19.20 -26.94
C ALA A 217 -13.07 -19.33 -26.62
N ARG A 218 -12.64 -18.86 -25.44
CA ARG A 218 -11.24 -18.98 -25.01
C ARG A 218 -10.92 -20.28 -24.30
N LEU A 219 -11.85 -20.82 -23.49
CA LEU A 219 -11.68 -22.10 -22.79
C LEU A 219 -11.88 -23.31 -23.70
N GLY A 220 -12.68 -23.17 -24.76
CA GLY A 220 -12.88 -24.23 -25.76
C GLY A 220 -11.71 -24.44 -26.72
N ASN A 221 -10.67 -23.63 -26.66
CA ASN A 221 -9.42 -23.73 -27.45
C ASN A 221 -8.19 -24.12 -26.60
N LEU A 222 -8.38 -24.49 -25.33
CA LEU A 222 -7.38 -25.09 -24.43
C LEU A 222 -7.62 -26.58 -24.30
#